data_aae9086df1844a5eb2c05a63bf06978f
#
_entry.id   aae9086df1844a5eb2c05a63bf06978f
#
_cell.length_a   1.000
_cell.length_b   1.000
_cell.length_c   1.000
_cell.angle_alpha   90.00
_cell.angle_beta   90.00
_cell.angle_gamma   90.00
#
_symmetry.space_group_name_H-M   'P 1'
#
loop_
_entity.id
_entity.type
_entity.pdbx_description
1 polymer ?
#
loop_
_entity_poly.entity_id
_entity_poly.type
_entity_poly.pdbx_seq_one_letter_code
_entity_poly.pdbx_strand_id
1 'polypeptide(L)'
;MIWYREMLGRKFEEKYLELSRAKDSFLCVGVDPATADMRDKYTIPMKLIQEKGEAEALKEFCLNVIEAVTPYAPVIKPNAQFLVYALGYDALKEIAEKIHEGDSLALLDIKLSDIGSTIDAGLYWIDRLGFDAVTFSPFPGYENGVDAIYRWSEEKQKGIFALCRMSNTGTHDYQSRVMDGEKFYKRLAKDAYEHGSNGYVVGCTASEELKEIREIIGGDTLILSPGLGAQGGDPKTALKYGTNSEGEGLLVSSSRGINFAYEALGWEFSRYADASGQMAKKKRDELNAIRKKLGK
;
A
#
# COMPACT_ATOMS: atom_id res chain seq x y z
N MET A 1 2.31 -19.48 -6.15
CA MET A 1 3.01 -19.24 -7.44
C MET A 1 2.23 -19.66 -8.70
N ILE A 2 1.35 -20.65 -8.66
CA ILE A 2 0.53 -21.07 -9.82
C ILE A 2 -0.43 -19.94 -10.21
N TRP A 3 -1.18 -19.43 -9.27
CA TRP A 3 -2.14 -18.34 -9.46
C TRP A 3 -1.52 -17.04 -10.04
N TYR A 4 -0.38 -16.62 -9.48
CA TYR A 4 0.31 -15.42 -9.97
C TYR A 4 0.73 -15.55 -11.45
N ARG A 5 1.17 -16.74 -11.89
CA ARG A 5 1.55 -16.97 -13.29
C ARG A 5 0.36 -16.90 -14.26
N GLU A 6 -0.82 -17.34 -13.83
CA GLU A 6 -2.06 -17.25 -14.62
C GLU A 6 -2.58 -15.81 -14.78
N MET A 7 -2.15 -14.90 -13.89
CA MET A 7 -2.52 -13.48 -13.91
C MET A 7 -1.58 -12.59 -14.73
N LEU A 8 -0.47 -13.11 -15.26
CA LEU A 8 0.44 -12.32 -16.07
C LEU A 8 -0.27 -11.76 -17.31
N GLY A 9 -0.09 -10.44 -17.58
CA GLY A 9 -0.74 -9.73 -18.69
C GLY A 9 -2.15 -9.20 -18.42
N ARG A 10 -2.73 -9.46 -17.25
CA ARG A 10 -4.01 -8.85 -16.81
C ARG A 10 -3.75 -7.53 -16.09
N LYS A 11 -4.75 -6.63 -16.10
CA LYS A 11 -4.69 -5.35 -15.38
C LYS A 11 -4.56 -5.56 -13.87
N PHE A 12 -3.86 -4.64 -13.21
CA PHE A 12 -3.66 -4.70 -11.76
C PHE A 12 -4.98 -4.77 -10.98
N GLU A 13 -5.97 -3.99 -11.38
CA GLU A 13 -7.29 -3.93 -10.73
C GLU A 13 -8.01 -5.28 -10.77
N GLU A 14 -7.97 -5.96 -11.92
CA GLU A 14 -8.57 -7.28 -12.09
C GLU A 14 -7.89 -8.32 -11.19
N LYS A 15 -6.55 -8.31 -11.15
CA LYS A 15 -5.76 -9.18 -10.26
C LYS A 15 -6.10 -8.93 -8.80
N TYR A 16 -6.18 -7.64 -8.41
CA TYR A 16 -6.54 -7.27 -7.05
C TYR A 16 -7.92 -7.78 -6.65
N LEU A 17 -8.94 -7.54 -7.47
CA LEU A 17 -10.32 -7.96 -7.18
C LEU A 17 -10.42 -9.47 -7.04
N GLU A 18 -9.77 -10.23 -7.92
CA GLU A 18 -9.75 -11.68 -7.85
C GLU A 18 -9.07 -12.19 -6.57
N LEU A 19 -7.89 -11.67 -6.21
CA LEU A 19 -7.21 -12.02 -4.97
C LEU A 19 -7.96 -11.56 -3.72
N SER A 20 -8.60 -10.40 -3.75
CA SER A 20 -9.44 -9.90 -2.67
C SER A 20 -10.61 -10.84 -2.39
N ARG A 21 -11.27 -11.34 -3.44
CA ARG A 21 -12.35 -12.33 -3.34
C ARG A 21 -11.82 -13.69 -2.85
N ALA A 22 -10.72 -14.18 -3.42
CA ALA A 22 -10.13 -15.47 -3.06
C ALA A 22 -9.67 -15.54 -1.60
N LYS A 23 -9.10 -14.45 -1.08
CA LYS A 23 -8.64 -14.34 0.31
C LYS A 23 -9.71 -13.80 1.26
N ASP A 24 -10.88 -13.43 0.74
CA ASP A 24 -11.95 -12.71 1.45
C ASP A 24 -11.37 -11.56 2.29
N SER A 25 -10.65 -10.62 1.62
CA SER A 25 -9.84 -9.62 2.33
C SER A 25 -9.66 -8.32 1.54
N PHE A 26 -9.78 -7.19 2.24
CA PHE A 26 -9.40 -5.84 1.78
C PHE A 26 -8.04 -5.40 2.32
N LEU A 27 -7.35 -6.29 3.04
CA LEU A 27 -6.15 -5.92 3.78
C LEU A 27 -4.96 -5.70 2.83
N CYS A 28 -4.34 -4.53 2.95
CA CYS A 28 -3.03 -4.23 2.40
C CYS A 28 -2.04 -4.16 3.56
N VAL A 29 -1.13 -5.12 3.65
CA VAL A 29 -0.13 -5.13 4.74
C VAL A 29 1.07 -4.31 4.35
N GLY A 30 1.33 -3.22 5.10
CA GLY A 30 2.56 -2.45 4.97
C GLY A 30 3.71 -3.15 5.69
N VAL A 31 4.85 -3.30 5.01
CA VAL A 31 6.09 -3.81 5.57
C VAL A 31 7.07 -2.66 5.71
N ASP A 32 7.16 -2.14 6.93
CA ASP A 32 7.92 -0.94 7.29
C ASP A 32 8.93 -1.29 8.40
N PRO A 33 9.98 -2.09 8.12
CA PRO A 33 10.99 -2.45 9.13
C PRO A 33 11.77 -1.20 9.56
N ALA A 34 12.05 -1.10 10.86
CA ALA A 34 12.79 0.03 11.38
C ALA A 34 13.75 -0.41 12.46
N THR A 35 14.93 0.22 12.49
CA THR A 35 15.88 0.17 13.59
C THR A 35 15.61 1.29 14.59
N ALA A 36 16.24 1.23 15.77
CA ALA A 36 16.12 2.27 16.80
C ALA A 36 16.61 3.64 16.32
N ASP A 37 17.55 3.67 15.39
CA ASP A 37 18.08 4.91 14.82
C ASP A 37 17.15 5.56 13.79
N MET A 38 16.22 4.77 13.22
CA MET A 38 15.24 5.29 12.25
C MET A 38 14.04 5.96 12.92
N ARG A 39 13.61 5.44 14.07
CA ARG A 39 12.45 5.97 14.82
C ARG A 39 12.37 5.41 16.24
N ASP A 40 11.72 6.15 17.15
CA ASP A 40 11.54 5.76 18.56
C ASP A 40 10.89 4.37 18.72
N LYS A 41 9.88 4.09 17.90
CA LYS A 41 9.27 2.75 17.84
C LYS A 41 9.85 1.96 16.67
N TYR A 42 10.71 1.01 16.96
CA TYR A 42 11.40 0.16 15.98
C TYR A 42 10.90 -1.29 16.01
N THR A 43 11.05 -2.01 14.88
CA THR A 43 10.60 -3.40 14.71
C THR A 43 11.72 -4.41 14.97
N ILE A 44 12.98 -4.01 14.79
CA ILE A 44 14.13 -4.91 14.81
C ILE A 44 15.00 -4.62 16.02
N PRO A 45 15.16 -5.60 16.93
CA PRO A 45 16.02 -5.44 18.09
C PRO A 45 17.49 -5.23 17.72
N MET A 46 18.16 -4.37 18.48
CA MET A 46 19.60 -4.14 18.32
C MET A 46 20.45 -5.41 18.37
N LYS A 47 20.03 -6.39 19.18
CA LYS A 47 20.72 -7.69 19.26
C LYS A 47 20.76 -8.39 17.91
N LEU A 48 19.66 -8.42 17.17
CA LEU A 48 19.59 -9.06 15.84
C LEU A 48 20.49 -8.32 14.84
N ILE A 49 20.52 -6.98 14.90
CA ILE A 49 21.41 -6.15 14.08
C ILE A 49 22.89 -6.45 14.39
N GLN A 50 23.24 -6.60 15.66
CA GLN A 50 24.61 -6.94 16.07
C GLN A 50 25.04 -8.35 15.62
N GLU A 51 24.10 -9.31 15.60
CA GLU A 51 24.37 -10.69 15.20
C GLU A 51 24.49 -10.88 13.68
N LYS A 52 23.64 -10.17 12.89
CA LYS A 52 23.49 -10.42 11.44
C LYS A 52 23.92 -9.26 10.54
N GLY A 53 24.08 -8.07 11.11
CA GLY A 53 24.18 -6.82 10.36
C GLY A 53 22.80 -6.25 9.98
N GLU A 54 22.75 -4.95 9.77
CA GLU A 54 21.48 -4.22 9.59
C GLU A 54 20.71 -4.67 8.33
N ALA A 55 21.37 -4.74 7.19
CA ALA A 55 20.72 -5.11 5.92
C ALA A 55 20.11 -6.51 5.98
N GLU A 56 20.84 -7.50 6.52
CA GLU A 56 20.34 -8.87 6.64
C GLU A 56 19.19 -8.98 7.66
N ALA A 57 19.28 -8.26 8.78
CA ALA A 57 18.21 -8.21 9.77
C ALA A 57 16.93 -7.59 9.22
N LEU A 58 17.04 -6.51 8.43
CA LEU A 58 15.91 -5.87 7.73
C LEU A 58 15.29 -6.82 6.70
N LYS A 59 16.12 -7.46 5.88
CA LYS A 59 15.67 -8.41 4.85
C LYS A 59 14.93 -9.60 5.47
N GLU A 60 15.55 -10.26 6.44
CA GLU A 60 14.95 -11.42 7.13
C GLU A 60 13.61 -11.06 7.78
N PHE A 61 13.54 -9.92 8.44
CA PHE A 61 12.27 -9.44 9.01
C PHE A 61 11.19 -9.33 7.93
N CYS A 62 11.52 -8.70 6.79
CA CYS A 62 10.59 -8.55 5.67
C CYS A 62 10.10 -9.90 5.15
N LEU A 63 11.00 -10.81 4.84
CA LEU A 63 10.67 -12.12 4.26
C LEU A 63 9.76 -12.94 5.18
N ASN A 64 10.08 -13.00 6.47
CA ASN A 64 9.31 -13.75 7.45
C ASN A 64 7.91 -13.14 7.71
N VAL A 65 7.82 -11.81 7.79
CA VAL A 65 6.51 -11.14 7.90
C VAL A 65 5.66 -11.36 6.66
N ILE A 66 6.25 -11.24 5.46
CA ILE A 66 5.55 -11.47 4.18
C ILE A 66 4.97 -12.89 4.15
N GLU A 67 5.78 -13.91 4.46
CA GLU A 67 5.32 -15.29 4.50
C GLU A 67 4.12 -15.49 5.43
N ALA A 68 4.18 -14.89 6.62
CA ALA A 68 3.13 -15.05 7.62
C ALA A 68 1.82 -14.31 7.26
N VAL A 69 1.87 -13.20 6.51
CA VAL A 69 0.69 -12.35 6.26
C VAL A 69 0.05 -12.56 4.89
N THR A 70 0.76 -13.08 3.89
CA THR A 70 0.24 -13.31 2.54
C THR A 70 -1.04 -14.15 2.49
N PRO A 71 -1.28 -15.16 3.37
CA PRO A 71 -2.56 -15.87 3.36
C PRO A 71 -3.79 -14.99 3.63
N TYR A 72 -3.59 -13.81 4.21
CA TYR A 72 -4.66 -12.92 4.66
C TYR A 72 -4.71 -11.58 3.93
N ALA A 73 -3.73 -11.28 3.09
CA ALA A 73 -3.61 -9.99 2.42
C ALA A 73 -3.43 -10.15 0.90
N PRO A 74 -4.34 -9.63 0.07
CA PRO A 74 -4.18 -9.63 -1.39
C PRO A 74 -3.03 -8.73 -1.86
N VAL A 75 -2.65 -7.72 -1.07
CA VAL A 75 -1.57 -6.80 -1.39
C VAL A 75 -0.61 -6.66 -0.22
N ILE A 76 0.68 -6.79 -0.49
CA ILE A 76 1.75 -6.44 0.43
C ILE A 76 2.44 -5.18 -0.08
N LYS A 77 2.68 -4.24 0.83
CA LYS A 77 3.18 -2.91 0.49
C LYS A 77 4.51 -2.60 1.21
N PRO A 78 5.67 -3.06 0.67
CA PRO A 78 6.97 -2.60 1.14
C PRO A 78 7.12 -1.09 0.96
N ASN A 79 7.70 -0.43 1.98
CA ASN A 79 7.92 1.00 1.97
C ASN A 79 9.37 1.31 1.57
N ALA A 80 9.54 1.95 0.41
CA ALA A 80 10.84 2.24 -0.17
C ALA A 80 11.75 3.05 0.77
N GLN A 81 11.20 3.95 1.58
CA GLN A 81 11.99 4.78 2.50
C GLN A 81 12.70 3.96 3.59
N PHE A 82 12.18 2.80 3.93
CA PHE A 82 12.83 1.90 4.91
C PHE A 82 13.78 0.89 4.28
N LEU A 83 13.68 0.67 2.97
CA LEU A 83 14.30 -0.49 2.32
C LEU A 83 15.36 -0.12 1.28
N VAL A 84 15.07 0.86 0.41
CA VAL A 84 15.88 1.11 -0.80
C VAL A 84 17.33 1.53 -0.45
N TYR A 85 17.51 2.27 0.62
CA TYR A 85 18.83 2.73 1.04
C TYR A 85 19.63 1.70 1.84
N ALA A 86 18.94 0.73 2.45
CA ALA A 86 19.56 -0.30 3.27
C ALA A 86 19.81 -1.60 2.52
N LEU A 87 18.96 -1.91 1.52
CA LEU A 87 18.98 -3.18 0.79
C LEU A 87 19.47 -2.97 -0.66
N GLY A 88 20.28 -3.89 -1.12
CA GLY A 88 20.67 -3.96 -2.54
C GLY A 88 19.56 -4.51 -3.43
N TYR A 89 19.81 -4.46 -4.75
CA TYR A 89 18.87 -4.88 -5.80
C TYR A 89 18.34 -6.31 -5.58
N ASP A 90 19.22 -7.27 -5.32
CA ASP A 90 18.84 -8.69 -5.18
C ASP A 90 17.92 -8.92 -3.97
N ALA A 91 18.15 -8.23 -2.85
CA ALA A 91 17.30 -8.34 -1.66
C ALA A 91 15.91 -7.73 -1.90
N LEU A 92 15.81 -6.60 -2.63
CA LEU A 92 14.53 -6.00 -3.00
C LEU A 92 13.75 -6.89 -3.96
N LYS A 93 14.45 -7.55 -4.89
CA LYS A 93 13.86 -8.51 -5.83
C LYS A 93 13.33 -9.75 -5.09
N GLU A 94 14.11 -10.30 -4.16
CA GLU A 94 13.71 -11.42 -3.30
C GLU A 94 12.44 -11.09 -2.49
N ILE A 95 12.31 -9.85 -1.98
CA ILE A 95 11.10 -9.38 -1.31
C ILE A 95 9.88 -9.41 -2.25
N ALA A 96 10.01 -8.94 -3.48
CA ALA A 96 8.91 -8.97 -4.46
C ALA A 96 8.55 -10.42 -4.85
N GLU A 97 9.54 -11.28 -5.07
CA GLU A 97 9.37 -12.69 -5.36
C GLU A 97 8.66 -13.42 -4.20
N LYS A 98 9.06 -13.15 -2.95
CA LYS A 98 8.41 -13.72 -1.75
C LYS A 98 6.94 -13.33 -1.63
N ILE A 99 6.57 -12.12 -2.02
CA ILE A 99 5.17 -11.68 -2.06
C ILE A 99 4.37 -12.50 -3.09
N HIS A 100 4.94 -12.71 -4.26
CA HIS A 100 4.31 -13.52 -5.33
C HIS A 100 4.21 -15.00 -4.98
N GLU A 101 5.18 -15.56 -4.25
CA GLU A 101 5.12 -16.93 -3.73
C GLU A 101 3.89 -17.17 -2.84
N GLY A 102 3.47 -16.15 -2.10
CA GLY A 102 2.28 -16.17 -1.25
C GLY A 102 0.98 -15.75 -1.97
N ASP A 103 0.97 -15.74 -3.32
CA ASP A 103 -0.16 -15.32 -4.15
C ASP A 103 -0.73 -13.95 -3.72
N SER A 104 0.15 -12.94 -3.58
CA SER A 104 -0.19 -11.55 -3.28
C SER A 104 0.47 -10.60 -4.28
N LEU A 105 -0.07 -9.40 -4.44
CA LEU A 105 0.49 -8.36 -5.29
C LEU A 105 1.48 -7.50 -4.50
N ALA A 106 2.59 -7.16 -5.15
CA ALA A 106 3.66 -6.34 -4.59
C ALA A 106 3.48 -4.85 -4.97
N LEU A 107 3.09 -4.00 -4.02
CA LEU A 107 2.94 -2.56 -4.20
C LEU A 107 4.12 -1.83 -3.57
N LEU A 108 4.97 -1.17 -4.35
CA LEU A 108 6.07 -0.37 -3.81
C LEU A 108 5.58 1.02 -3.40
N ASP A 109 5.61 1.30 -2.09
CA ASP A 109 5.26 2.62 -1.56
C ASP A 109 6.46 3.57 -1.65
N ILE A 110 6.70 4.12 -2.85
CA ILE A 110 7.86 4.95 -3.17
C ILE A 110 7.53 6.43 -3.34
N LYS A 111 6.29 6.76 -3.72
CA LYS A 111 5.82 8.13 -3.95
C LYS A 111 6.66 8.86 -4.99
N LEU A 112 6.79 8.26 -6.19
CA LEU A 112 7.48 8.87 -7.33
C LEU A 112 6.96 10.29 -7.58
N SER A 113 7.88 11.25 -7.72
CA SER A 113 7.54 12.67 -7.92
C SER A 113 8.74 13.41 -8.51
N ASP A 114 8.88 13.39 -9.84
CA ASP A 114 10.00 14.00 -10.55
C ASP A 114 9.62 14.31 -12.01
N ILE A 115 10.53 14.83 -12.80
CA ILE A 115 10.39 15.00 -14.26
C ILE A 115 10.38 13.63 -14.96
N GLY A 116 9.74 13.57 -16.14
CA GLY A 116 9.47 12.31 -16.84
C GLY A 116 10.68 11.41 -17.05
N SER A 117 11.83 11.95 -17.49
CA SER A 117 13.05 11.14 -17.71
C SER A 117 13.63 10.51 -16.44
N THR A 118 13.51 11.18 -15.30
CA THR A 118 13.92 10.64 -13.99
C THR A 118 12.96 9.55 -13.53
N ILE A 119 11.67 9.77 -13.73
CA ILE A 119 10.62 8.77 -13.45
C ILE A 119 10.83 7.52 -14.32
N ASP A 120 11.09 7.67 -15.64
CA ASP A 120 11.36 6.54 -16.53
C ASP A 120 12.55 5.68 -16.05
N ALA A 121 13.61 6.31 -15.56
CA ALA A 121 14.76 5.61 -14.98
C ALA A 121 14.38 4.83 -13.70
N GLY A 122 13.56 5.42 -12.84
CA GLY A 122 13.04 4.74 -11.64
C GLY A 122 12.15 3.54 -12.01
N LEU A 123 11.21 3.71 -12.93
CA LEU A 123 10.29 2.67 -13.39
C LEU A 123 11.02 1.52 -14.09
N TYR A 124 12.10 1.78 -14.81
CA TYR A 124 12.96 0.75 -15.39
C TYR A 124 13.49 -0.24 -14.32
N TRP A 125 13.90 0.27 -13.16
CA TRP A 125 14.38 -0.58 -12.06
C TRP A 125 13.23 -1.26 -11.34
N ILE A 126 12.13 -0.57 -11.08
CA ILE A 126 10.94 -1.09 -10.40
C ILE A 126 10.33 -2.26 -11.18
N ASP A 127 10.26 -2.17 -12.50
CA ASP A 127 9.78 -3.25 -13.36
C ASP A 127 10.65 -4.51 -13.24
N ARG A 128 11.99 -4.34 -13.22
CA ARG A 128 12.95 -5.43 -13.07
C ARG A 128 12.97 -6.06 -11.67
N LEU A 129 12.63 -5.29 -10.65
CA LEU A 129 12.44 -5.79 -9.29
C LEU A 129 11.18 -6.65 -9.16
N GLY A 130 10.25 -6.56 -10.11
CA GLY A 130 9.04 -7.37 -10.15
C GLY A 130 7.85 -6.78 -9.40
N PHE A 131 7.88 -5.50 -8.98
CA PHE A 131 6.72 -4.88 -8.34
C PHE A 131 5.54 -4.72 -9.31
N ASP A 132 4.32 -4.92 -8.80
CA ASP A 132 3.07 -4.85 -9.57
C ASP A 132 2.45 -3.47 -9.57
N ALA A 133 2.77 -2.65 -8.59
CA ALA A 133 2.23 -1.30 -8.46
C ALA A 133 3.18 -0.35 -7.74
N VAL A 134 2.93 0.95 -7.93
CA VAL A 134 3.66 2.03 -7.24
C VAL A 134 2.71 3.10 -6.72
N THR A 135 3.13 3.82 -5.68
CA THR A 135 2.52 5.10 -5.30
C THR A 135 3.28 6.27 -5.95
N PHE A 136 2.58 7.34 -6.30
CA PHE A 136 3.19 8.54 -6.87
C PHE A 136 2.48 9.81 -6.42
N SER A 137 3.20 10.93 -6.48
CA SER A 137 2.63 12.26 -6.24
C SER A 137 2.50 13.02 -7.56
N PRO A 138 1.32 13.53 -7.91
CA PRO A 138 1.11 14.31 -9.14
C PRO A 138 1.68 15.74 -9.08
N PHE A 139 2.38 16.11 -8.03
CA PHE A 139 2.92 17.45 -7.82
C PHE A 139 3.77 18.00 -8.99
N PRO A 140 4.61 17.22 -9.71
CA PRO A 140 5.39 17.73 -10.85
C PRO A 140 4.54 18.13 -12.05
N GLY A 141 3.25 17.82 -12.06
CA GLY A 141 2.39 17.96 -13.23
C GLY A 141 2.45 16.76 -14.16
N TYR A 142 1.59 16.76 -15.17
CA TYR A 142 1.41 15.61 -16.05
C TYR A 142 2.37 15.67 -17.24
N GLU A 143 2.40 16.78 -17.99
CA GLU A 143 3.24 16.95 -19.19
C GLU A 143 4.73 16.94 -18.81
N ASN A 144 5.50 16.00 -19.38
CA ASN A 144 6.93 15.80 -19.08
C ASN A 144 7.23 15.57 -17.58
N GLY A 145 6.25 15.10 -16.84
CA GLY A 145 6.30 14.78 -15.43
C GLY A 145 5.78 13.37 -15.19
N VAL A 146 4.66 13.26 -14.49
CA VAL A 146 4.09 11.95 -14.11
C VAL A 146 3.41 11.19 -15.26
N ASP A 147 3.28 11.75 -16.44
CA ASP A 147 2.81 11.07 -17.66
C ASP A 147 3.62 9.79 -17.96
N ALA A 148 4.90 9.75 -17.61
CA ALA A 148 5.74 8.56 -17.67
C ALA A 148 5.17 7.37 -16.87
N ILE A 149 4.56 7.63 -15.72
CA ILE A 149 3.95 6.61 -14.85
C ILE A 149 2.72 6.00 -15.52
N TYR A 150 1.90 6.83 -16.17
CA TYR A 150 0.70 6.40 -16.88
C TYR A 150 1.05 5.53 -18.10
N ARG A 151 2.04 5.94 -18.91
CA ARG A 151 2.54 5.12 -20.01
C ARG A 151 3.04 3.75 -19.53
N TRP A 152 3.85 3.72 -18.48
CA TRP A 152 4.33 2.46 -17.87
C TRP A 152 3.18 1.58 -17.37
N SER A 153 2.20 2.17 -16.70
CA SER A 153 1.00 1.46 -16.21
C SER A 153 0.23 0.78 -17.34
N GLU A 154 -0.01 1.51 -18.43
CA GLU A 154 -0.73 0.99 -19.59
C GLU A 154 0.07 -0.10 -20.33
N GLU A 155 1.34 0.14 -20.63
CA GLU A 155 2.21 -0.79 -21.34
C GLU A 155 2.46 -2.09 -20.58
N LYS A 156 2.62 -2.01 -19.25
CA LYS A 156 2.97 -3.13 -18.38
C LYS A 156 1.79 -3.68 -17.57
N GLN A 157 0.60 -3.11 -17.71
CA GLN A 157 -0.61 -3.49 -16.96
C GLN A 157 -0.41 -3.41 -15.43
N LYS A 158 0.33 -2.37 -14.99
CA LYS A 158 0.71 -2.14 -13.60
C LYS A 158 -0.25 -1.20 -12.87
N GLY A 159 -0.31 -1.34 -11.54
CA GLY A 159 -1.07 -0.44 -10.66
C GLY A 159 -0.34 0.87 -10.39
N ILE A 160 -1.07 1.99 -10.44
CA ILE A 160 -0.54 3.31 -10.06
C ILE A 160 -1.49 3.98 -9.08
N PHE A 161 -0.96 4.42 -7.95
CA PHE A 161 -1.76 5.02 -6.87
C PHE A 161 -1.37 6.48 -6.66
N ALA A 162 -2.23 7.38 -7.15
CA ALA A 162 -2.05 8.82 -7.02
C ALA A 162 -2.29 9.29 -5.58
N LEU A 163 -1.37 10.08 -5.02
CA LEU A 163 -1.56 10.72 -3.71
C LEU A 163 -2.57 11.86 -3.82
N CYS A 164 -3.79 11.67 -3.28
CA CYS A 164 -4.83 12.69 -3.28
C CYS A 164 -5.02 13.33 -1.89
N ARG A 165 -5.27 12.53 -0.86
CA ARG A 165 -5.51 12.99 0.51
C ARG A 165 -4.75 12.11 1.50
N MET A 166 -3.67 12.61 2.02
CA MET A 166 -2.84 11.88 2.97
C MET A 166 -3.46 11.85 4.38
N SER A 167 -2.95 11.00 5.27
CA SER A 167 -3.50 10.77 6.60
C SER A 167 -2.90 11.66 7.70
N ASN A 168 -1.81 12.39 7.41
CA ASN A 168 -1.12 13.27 8.37
C ASN A 168 -1.82 14.63 8.52
N THR A 169 -1.57 15.32 9.62
CA THR A 169 -2.17 16.63 9.92
C THR A 169 -1.72 17.76 8.97
N GLY A 170 -0.49 17.68 8.45
CA GLY A 170 0.05 18.67 7.49
C GLY A 170 -0.70 18.76 6.16
N THR A 171 -1.69 17.89 5.92
CA THR A 171 -2.59 18.00 4.75
C THR A 171 -3.40 19.29 4.71
N HIS A 172 -3.58 19.94 5.85
CA HIS A 172 -4.25 21.25 5.91
C HIS A 172 -3.45 22.39 5.28
N ASP A 173 -2.14 22.22 5.11
CA ASP A 173 -1.28 23.24 4.51
C ASP A 173 -1.51 23.40 3.00
N TYR A 174 -1.82 22.28 2.32
CA TYR A 174 -2.03 22.25 0.86
C TYR A 174 -3.31 21.51 0.46
N GLN A 175 -3.43 20.22 0.77
CA GLN A 175 -4.46 19.35 0.21
C GLN A 175 -5.89 19.78 0.56
N SER A 176 -6.11 20.35 1.75
CA SER A 176 -7.42 20.87 2.18
C SER A 176 -7.64 22.34 1.79
N ARG A 177 -6.65 23.02 1.19
CA ARG A 177 -6.82 24.39 0.72
C ARG A 177 -7.74 24.47 -0.48
N VAL A 178 -8.46 25.60 -0.57
CA VAL A 178 -9.24 25.93 -1.77
C VAL A 178 -8.31 26.58 -2.79
N MET A 179 -8.26 25.99 -3.99
CA MET A 179 -7.56 26.51 -5.15
C MET A 179 -8.56 26.53 -6.31
N ASP A 180 -8.68 27.66 -6.97
CA ASP A 180 -9.62 27.86 -8.09
C ASP A 180 -11.07 27.44 -7.79
N GLY A 181 -11.53 27.70 -6.55
CA GLY A 181 -12.90 27.44 -6.12
C GLY A 181 -13.19 26.05 -5.59
N GLU A 182 -12.22 25.13 -5.61
CA GLU A 182 -12.38 23.79 -5.03
C GLU A 182 -11.20 23.39 -4.12
N LYS A 183 -11.41 22.40 -3.24
CA LYS A 183 -10.34 21.85 -2.39
C LYS A 183 -9.31 21.10 -3.24
N PHE A 184 -8.03 21.32 -2.98
CA PHE A 184 -6.96 20.80 -3.82
C PHE A 184 -6.94 19.28 -3.94
N TYR A 185 -7.31 18.53 -2.89
CA TYR A 185 -7.39 17.07 -3.00
C TYR A 185 -8.45 16.60 -4.02
N LYS A 186 -9.55 17.37 -4.24
CA LYS A 186 -10.54 17.07 -5.27
C LYS A 186 -9.95 17.26 -6.65
N ARG A 187 -9.20 18.36 -6.83
CA ARG A 187 -8.50 18.62 -8.08
C ARG A 187 -7.51 17.50 -8.40
N LEU A 188 -6.69 17.07 -7.40
CA LEU A 188 -5.78 15.95 -7.56
C LEU A 188 -6.49 14.65 -7.97
N ALA A 189 -7.66 14.37 -7.38
CA ALA A 189 -8.45 13.18 -7.71
C ALA A 189 -9.03 13.25 -9.13
N LYS A 190 -9.58 14.40 -9.53
CA LYS A 190 -10.12 14.63 -10.89
C LYS A 190 -9.03 14.51 -11.95
N ASP A 191 -7.92 15.23 -11.78
CA ASP A 191 -6.82 15.21 -12.75
C ASP A 191 -6.26 13.80 -12.91
N ALA A 192 -6.04 13.08 -11.80
CA ALA A 192 -5.57 11.70 -11.84
C ALA A 192 -6.58 10.76 -12.53
N TYR A 193 -7.88 10.98 -12.32
CA TYR A 193 -8.95 10.21 -12.98
C TYR A 193 -9.00 10.46 -14.49
N GLU A 194 -8.94 11.72 -14.90
CA GLU A 194 -8.93 12.14 -16.30
C GLU A 194 -7.73 11.58 -17.08
N HIS A 195 -6.59 11.38 -16.40
CA HIS A 195 -5.39 10.76 -16.99
C HIS A 195 -5.38 9.23 -16.90
N GLY A 196 -6.41 8.59 -16.31
CA GLY A 196 -6.53 7.14 -16.26
C GLY A 196 -5.83 6.46 -15.09
N SER A 197 -5.70 7.14 -13.92
CA SER A 197 -5.21 6.48 -12.71
C SER A 197 -6.14 5.33 -12.29
N ASN A 198 -5.58 4.19 -11.99
CA ASN A 198 -6.33 3.03 -11.54
C ASN A 198 -6.39 2.88 -10.02
N GLY A 199 -5.64 3.73 -9.27
CA GLY A 199 -5.63 3.75 -7.83
C GLY A 199 -5.41 5.16 -7.24
N TYR A 200 -5.93 5.36 -6.02
CA TYR A 200 -5.88 6.64 -5.30
C TYR A 200 -5.54 6.43 -3.83
N VAL A 201 -4.61 7.22 -3.29
CA VAL A 201 -4.30 7.18 -1.86
C VAL A 201 -5.15 8.20 -1.12
N VAL A 202 -6.04 7.70 -0.24
CA VAL A 202 -6.95 8.51 0.58
C VAL A 202 -6.96 8.00 2.01
N GLY A 203 -6.48 8.81 2.96
CA GLY A 203 -6.37 8.42 4.36
C GLY A 203 -7.70 8.09 5.03
N CYS A 204 -7.76 7.02 5.83
CA CYS A 204 -8.95 6.61 6.60
C CYS A 204 -9.40 7.65 7.65
N THR A 205 -8.57 8.63 7.98
CA THR A 205 -8.89 9.70 8.94
C THR A 205 -9.75 10.81 8.32
N ALA A 206 -9.93 10.78 7.00
CA ALA A 206 -10.59 11.79 6.20
C ALA A 206 -11.91 11.26 5.62
N SER A 207 -12.92 11.06 6.46
CA SER A 207 -14.17 10.35 6.11
C SER A 207 -14.98 11.04 5.02
N GLU A 208 -15.17 12.34 5.12
CA GLU A 208 -15.94 13.11 4.13
C GLU A 208 -15.17 13.20 2.82
N GLU A 209 -13.88 13.45 2.90
CA GLU A 209 -13.00 13.51 1.74
C GLU A 209 -12.93 12.16 1.00
N LEU A 210 -12.96 11.04 1.75
CA LEU A 210 -13.00 9.70 1.17
C LEU A 210 -14.28 9.49 0.35
N LYS A 211 -15.44 9.94 0.87
CA LYS A 211 -16.71 9.90 0.16
C LYS A 211 -16.66 10.77 -1.11
N GLU A 212 -16.24 12.03 -0.95
CA GLU A 212 -16.15 12.97 -2.07
C GLU A 212 -15.20 12.48 -3.18
N ILE A 213 -14.06 11.87 -2.82
CA ILE A 213 -13.13 11.31 -3.78
C ILE A 213 -13.75 10.09 -4.47
N ARG A 214 -14.42 9.19 -3.75
CA ARG A 214 -15.10 8.03 -4.36
C ARG A 214 -16.18 8.46 -5.36
N GLU A 215 -16.92 9.53 -5.07
CA GLU A 215 -17.90 10.12 -6.01
C GLU A 215 -17.23 10.66 -7.28
N ILE A 216 -16.02 11.22 -7.17
CA ILE A 216 -15.26 11.73 -8.33
C ILE A 216 -14.73 10.59 -9.20
N ILE A 217 -14.12 9.58 -8.59
CA ILE A 217 -13.37 8.53 -9.30
C ILE A 217 -14.25 7.33 -9.74
N GLY A 218 -15.53 7.31 -9.32
CA GLY A 218 -16.44 6.21 -9.66
C GLY A 218 -16.14 4.89 -8.95
N GLY A 219 -16.78 3.81 -9.38
CA GLY A 219 -16.72 2.48 -8.76
C GLY A 219 -15.60 1.55 -9.26
N ASP A 220 -15.09 1.81 -10.46
CA ASP A 220 -14.19 0.88 -11.17
C ASP A 220 -12.71 1.04 -10.80
N THR A 221 -12.39 2.02 -9.96
CA THR A 221 -11.03 2.33 -9.51
C THR A 221 -10.78 1.92 -8.07
N LEU A 222 -9.51 1.82 -7.69
CA LEU A 222 -9.09 1.36 -6.37
C LEU A 222 -8.77 2.54 -5.42
N ILE A 223 -9.10 2.39 -4.15
CA ILE A 223 -8.63 3.30 -3.10
C ILE A 223 -7.70 2.56 -2.15
N LEU A 224 -6.47 3.03 -2.03
CA LEU A 224 -5.55 2.65 -0.96
C LEU A 224 -5.76 3.60 0.22
N SER A 225 -6.30 3.06 1.33
CA SER A 225 -6.65 3.85 2.50
C SER A 225 -5.73 3.56 3.69
N PRO A 226 -4.66 4.35 3.89
CA PRO A 226 -3.78 4.24 5.06
C PRO A 226 -4.39 4.91 6.29
N GLY A 227 -3.85 4.54 7.47
CA GLY A 227 -4.20 5.20 8.75
C GLY A 227 -5.15 4.42 9.64
N LEU A 228 -5.51 3.17 9.28
CA LEU A 228 -6.33 2.32 10.11
C LEU A 228 -5.61 1.96 11.43
N GLY A 229 -6.25 2.25 12.55
CA GLY A 229 -5.78 1.94 13.90
C GLY A 229 -4.81 2.99 14.45
N ALA A 230 -3.53 2.93 14.13
CA ALA A 230 -2.50 3.77 14.76
C ALA A 230 -2.65 5.30 14.52
N GLN A 231 -3.44 5.71 13.53
CA GLN A 231 -3.73 7.12 13.20
C GLN A 231 -5.20 7.51 13.48
N GLY A 232 -5.98 6.61 14.13
CA GLY A 232 -7.36 6.90 14.53
C GLY A 232 -8.41 6.78 13.42
N GLY A 233 -8.06 6.20 12.27
CA GLY A 233 -9.01 5.93 11.19
C GLY A 233 -10.07 4.90 11.61
N ASP A 234 -11.35 5.19 11.29
CA ASP A 234 -12.48 4.30 11.54
C ASP A 234 -12.70 3.31 10.38
N PRO A 235 -12.53 1.99 10.62
CA PRO A 235 -12.70 0.98 9.57
C PRO A 235 -14.14 0.93 9.02
N LYS A 236 -15.15 1.25 9.83
CA LYS A 236 -16.55 1.30 9.37
C LYS A 236 -16.75 2.39 8.33
N THR A 237 -16.21 3.56 8.58
CA THR A 237 -16.27 4.70 7.67
C THR A 237 -15.47 4.43 6.39
N ALA A 238 -14.28 3.83 6.52
CA ALA A 238 -13.47 3.45 5.37
C ALA A 238 -14.22 2.47 4.46
N LEU A 239 -14.82 1.41 5.00
CA LEU A 239 -15.62 0.46 4.23
C LEU A 239 -16.90 1.07 3.67
N LYS A 240 -17.58 1.94 4.43
CA LYS A 240 -18.83 2.57 3.98
C LYS A 240 -18.63 3.45 2.75
N TYR A 241 -17.59 4.27 2.75
CA TYR A 241 -17.36 5.31 1.73
C TYR A 241 -16.24 4.96 0.73
N GLY A 242 -15.29 4.11 1.11
CA GLY A 242 -14.17 3.74 0.26
C GLY A 242 -14.46 2.60 -0.71
N THR A 243 -15.45 1.73 -0.43
CA THR A 243 -15.87 0.67 -1.37
C THR A 243 -16.89 1.20 -2.38
N ASN A 244 -16.97 0.53 -3.53
CA ASN A 244 -18.01 0.75 -4.55
C ASN A 244 -19.37 0.16 -4.13
N SER A 245 -20.36 0.16 -5.05
CA SER A 245 -21.69 -0.40 -4.81
C SER A 245 -21.71 -1.90 -4.51
N GLU A 246 -20.72 -2.64 -5.01
CA GLU A 246 -20.55 -4.07 -4.80
C GLU A 246 -19.76 -4.40 -3.50
N GLY A 247 -19.34 -3.37 -2.77
CA GLY A 247 -18.55 -3.52 -1.56
C GLY A 247 -17.07 -3.84 -1.83
N GLU A 248 -16.55 -3.48 -2.99
CA GLU A 248 -15.18 -3.78 -3.47
C GLU A 248 -14.37 -2.50 -3.76
N GLY A 249 -13.16 -2.64 -4.28
CA GLY A 249 -12.34 -1.53 -4.75
C GLY A 249 -11.61 -0.74 -3.65
N LEU A 250 -11.52 -1.29 -2.42
CA LEU A 250 -10.82 -0.65 -1.30
C LEU A 250 -9.67 -1.54 -0.79
N LEU A 251 -8.48 -0.96 -0.65
CA LEU A 251 -7.31 -1.55 0.02
C LEU A 251 -7.13 -0.85 1.38
N VAL A 252 -7.41 -1.55 2.48
CA VAL A 252 -7.25 -1.02 3.84
C VAL A 252 -5.82 -1.27 4.32
N SER A 253 -4.99 -0.22 4.36
CA SER A 253 -3.58 -0.39 4.70
C SER A 253 -3.33 -0.41 6.21
N SER A 254 -2.63 -1.45 6.68
CA SER A 254 -2.18 -1.60 8.06
C SER A 254 -0.72 -2.02 8.11
N SER A 255 0.13 -1.21 8.74
CA SER A 255 1.57 -1.49 8.92
C SER A 255 1.91 -1.72 10.40
N ARG A 256 1.95 -0.66 11.20
CA ARG A 256 2.40 -0.72 12.62
C ARG A 256 1.67 -1.76 13.44
N GLY A 257 0.35 -1.85 13.32
CA GLY A 257 -0.45 -2.82 14.07
C GLY A 257 -0.17 -4.29 13.72
N ILE A 258 0.51 -4.56 12.61
CA ILE A 258 0.93 -5.89 12.18
C ILE A 258 2.41 -6.11 12.48
N ASN A 259 3.29 -5.18 12.08
CA ASN A 259 4.74 -5.31 12.28
C ASN A 259 5.14 -5.34 13.77
N PHE A 260 4.36 -4.75 14.66
CA PHE A 260 4.56 -4.75 16.13
C PHE A 260 3.56 -5.66 16.87
N ALA A 261 2.95 -6.62 16.19
CA ALA A 261 1.93 -7.47 16.80
C ALA A 261 2.47 -8.29 17.97
N TYR A 262 3.74 -8.71 17.95
CA TYR A 262 4.37 -9.45 19.04
C TYR A 262 4.35 -8.68 20.36
N GLU A 263 4.61 -7.35 20.33
CA GLU A 263 4.52 -6.50 21.53
C GLU A 263 3.07 -6.40 22.02
N ALA A 264 2.13 -6.15 21.11
CA ALA A 264 0.71 -6.02 21.44
C ALA A 264 0.10 -7.31 22.03
N LEU A 265 0.66 -8.47 21.67
CA LEU A 265 0.28 -9.79 22.20
C LEU A 265 1.08 -10.20 23.43
N GLY A 266 2.10 -9.42 23.83
CA GLY A 266 3.00 -9.78 24.92
C GLY A 266 3.90 -10.99 24.59
N TRP A 267 4.23 -11.18 23.31
CA TRP A 267 5.08 -12.28 22.87
C TRP A 267 6.54 -11.86 22.77
N GLU A 268 7.44 -12.85 22.91
CA GLU A 268 8.85 -12.64 22.63
C GLU A 268 9.08 -12.27 21.16
N PHE A 269 10.10 -11.46 20.88
CA PHE A 269 10.44 -11.04 19.52
C PHE A 269 10.63 -12.23 18.56
N SER A 270 11.22 -13.33 19.03
CA SER A 270 11.42 -14.55 18.21
C SER A 270 10.14 -15.06 17.51
N ARG A 271 8.97 -14.62 17.97
CA ARG A 271 7.66 -14.97 17.42
C ARG A 271 7.01 -13.82 16.61
N TYR A 272 7.78 -12.84 16.17
CA TYR A 272 7.24 -11.66 15.47
C TYR A 272 6.46 -12.02 14.20
N ALA A 273 6.93 -12.99 13.43
CA ALA A 273 6.26 -13.43 12.21
C ALA A 273 4.91 -14.09 12.50
N ASP A 274 4.86 -15.03 13.46
CA ASP A 274 3.61 -15.66 13.90
C ASP A 274 2.61 -14.61 14.41
N ALA A 275 3.08 -13.66 15.20
CA ALA A 275 2.27 -12.57 15.73
C ALA A 275 1.71 -11.69 14.60
N SER A 276 2.52 -11.38 13.58
CA SER A 276 2.10 -10.63 12.40
C SER A 276 1.02 -11.37 11.62
N GLY A 277 1.19 -12.67 11.39
CA GLY A 277 0.19 -13.52 10.73
C GLY A 277 -1.13 -13.58 11.51
N GLN A 278 -1.07 -13.79 12.83
CA GLN A 278 -2.26 -13.78 13.69
C GLN A 278 -2.98 -12.43 13.65
N MET A 279 -2.24 -11.32 13.68
CA MET A 279 -2.83 -10.00 13.63
C MET A 279 -3.42 -9.66 12.25
N ALA A 280 -2.77 -10.08 11.16
CA ALA A 280 -3.30 -9.94 9.80
C ALA A 280 -4.63 -10.68 9.66
N LYS A 281 -4.71 -11.93 10.13
CA LYS A 281 -5.95 -12.72 10.18
C LYS A 281 -7.04 -11.99 10.97
N LYS A 282 -6.73 -11.53 12.18
CA LYS A 282 -7.67 -10.80 13.05
C LYS A 282 -8.21 -9.56 12.36
N LYS A 283 -7.34 -8.75 11.74
CA LYS A 283 -7.76 -7.52 11.03
C LYS A 283 -8.64 -7.82 9.83
N ARG A 284 -8.31 -8.84 9.03
CA ARG A 284 -9.17 -9.31 7.93
C ARG A 284 -10.56 -9.68 8.46
N ASP A 285 -10.63 -10.48 9.50
CA ASP A 285 -11.90 -10.97 10.08
C ASP A 285 -12.73 -9.81 10.66
N GLU A 286 -12.09 -8.81 11.30
CA GLU A 286 -12.73 -7.57 11.78
C GLU A 286 -13.32 -6.75 10.62
N LEU A 287 -12.58 -6.55 9.54
CA LEU A 287 -13.05 -5.83 8.36
C LEU A 287 -14.24 -6.53 7.70
N ASN A 288 -14.19 -7.86 7.59
CA ASN A 288 -15.28 -8.66 7.04
C ASN A 288 -16.54 -8.62 7.92
N ALA A 289 -16.39 -8.63 9.25
CA ALA A 289 -17.51 -8.47 10.17
C ALA A 289 -18.20 -7.10 10.01
N ILE A 290 -17.41 -6.05 9.77
CA ILE A 290 -17.95 -4.70 9.49
C ILE A 290 -18.65 -4.66 8.13
N ARG A 291 -18.02 -5.24 7.07
CA ARG A 291 -18.60 -5.33 5.72
C ARG A 291 -19.99 -5.97 5.77
N LYS A 292 -20.13 -7.13 6.43
CA LYS A 292 -21.41 -7.83 6.58
C LYS A 292 -22.47 -6.98 7.29
N LYS A 293 -22.08 -6.21 8.33
CA LYS A 293 -23.01 -5.28 9.01
C LYS A 293 -23.44 -4.10 8.14
N LEU A 294 -22.67 -3.75 7.13
CA LEU A 294 -23.00 -2.69 6.16
C LEU A 294 -23.85 -3.24 4.99
N GLY A 295 -24.09 -4.54 4.90
CA GLY A 295 -24.82 -5.18 3.81
C GLY A 295 -24.03 -5.22 2.49
N LYS A 296 -22.73 -5.27 2.59
CA LYS A 296 -21.80 -5.24 1.44
C LYS A 296 -21.05 -6.56 1.29
#